data_941b8cd7613945af67754c919f871ff0
#
_entry.id   941b8cd7613945af67754c919f871ff0
#
_cell.length_a   1.000
_cell.length_b   1.000
_cell.length_c   1.000
_cell.angle_alpha   90.00
_cell.angle_beta   90.00
_cell.angle_gamma   90.00
#
_symmetry.space_group_name_H-M   'P 1'
#
loop_
_entity.id
_entity.type
_entity.pdbx_description
1 polymer ?
#
loop_
_entity_poly.entity_id
_entity_poly.type
_entity_poly.pdbx_seq_one_letter_code
_entity_poly.pdbx_strand_id
1 'polypeptide(L)'
;TIHALMNIPADKVLRLTMLFHDTGKPARKTVDLDGTAHFKGHAYVSEELTRSIMHRLKFDNDTLRKVSKLVLYHDDRMPATMKHVRRAMNRISEELFPYYMKVRMADTLAQSDYQRDKKLENLAGIEKCYQEILEKKQCVSLKELKVNGQDLIAAGIEKGPKIGQTLQTLLQEVIEEPEKNTREYLLARIKEPE
;
A
#
# COMPACT_ATOMS: atom_id res chain seq x y z
N THR A 1 -4.27 -11.61 -17.33
CA THR A 1 -5.41 -10.67 -17.03
C THR A 1 -6.74 -11.41 -16.96
N ILE A 2 -7.18 -12.16 -18.00
CA ILE A 2 -8.51 -12.83 -17.99
C ILE A 2 -8.64 -13.80 -16.80
N HIS A 3 -7.68 -14.68 -16.56
CA HIS A 3 -7.69 -15.58 -15.41
C HIS A 3 -7.76 -14.82 -14.08
N ALA A 4 -7.05 -13.70 -13.94
CA ALA A 4 -7.12 -12.87 -12.74
C ALA A 4 -8.52 -12.24 -12.55
N LEU A 5 -9.17 -11.79 -13.64
CA LEU A 5 -10.56 -11.30 -13.62
C LEU A 5 -11.58 -12.37 -13.22
N MET A 6 -11.32 -13.63 -13.51
CA MET A 6 -12.19 -14.75 -13.09
C MET A 6 -12.04 -15.07 -11.60
N ASN A 7 -10.90 -14.76 -11.01
CA ASN A 7 -10.58 -15.05 -9.61
C ASN A 7 -10.86 -13.87 -8.65
N ILE A 8 -11.46 -12.78 -9.14
CA ILE A 8 -11.73 -11.62 -8.30
C ILE A 8 -13.23 -11.36 -8.15
N PRO A 9 -13.70 -10.88 -6.97
CA PRO A 9 -15.11 -10.57 -6.77
C PRO A 9 -15.66 -9.57 -7.80
N ALA A 10 -16.99 -9.60 -8.00
CA ALA A 10 -17.72 -8.70 -8.89
C ALA A 10 -17.86 -7.29 -8.28
N ASP A 11 -16.74 -6.64 -8.05
CA ASP A 11 -16.63 -5.27 -7.56
C ASP A 11 -16.00 -4.38 -8.63
N LYS A 12 -16.52 -3.17 -8.82
CA LYS A 12 -16.07 -2.23 -9.86
C LYS A 12 -14.57 -1.91 -9.73
N VAL A 13 -14.11 -1.58 -8.53
CA VAL A 13 -12.71 -1.19 -8.27
C VAL A 13 -11.78 -2.38 -8.48
N LEU A 14 -12.13 -3.55 -7.94
CA LEU A 14 -11.32 -4.76 -8.06
C LEU A 14 -11.19 -5.22 -9.51
N ARG A 15 -12.28 -5.24 -10.27
CA ARG A 15 -12.26 -5.65 -11.68
C ARG A 15 -11.51 -4.69 -12.57
N LEU A 16 -11.66 -3.38 -12.38
CA LEU A 16 -10.86 -2.38 -13.10
C LEU A 16 -9.37 -2.51 -12.74
N THR A 17 -9.05 -2.74 -11.47
CA THR A 17 -7.66 -2.99 -11.05
C THR A 17 -7.07 -4.19 -11.79
N MET A 18 -7.78 -5.33 -11.82
CA MET A 18 -7.31 -6.52 -12.53
C MET A 18 -7.27 -6.36 -14.05
N LEU A 19 -8.09 -5.49 -14.62
CA LEU A 19 -8.02 -5.17 -16.05
C LEU A 19 -6.73 -4.42 -16.37
N PHE A 20 -6.32 -3.49 -15.52
CA PHE A 20 -5.22 -2.56 -15.79
C PHE A 20 -3.88 -2.95 -15.19
N HIS A 21 -3.80 -3.85 -14.19
CA HIS A 21 -2.59 -4.11 -13.40
C HIS A 21 -1.33 -4.39 -14.23
N ASP A 22 -1.48 -5.09 -15.34
CA ASP A 22 -0.39 -5.57 -16.19
C ASP A 22 -0.22 -4.81 -17.50
N THR A 23 -0.97 -3.74 -17.75
CA THR A 23 -0.95 -2.99 -19.02
C THR A 23 0.40 -2.38 -19.35
N GLY A 24 1.25 -2.14 -18.34
CA GLY A 24 2.61 -1.62 -18.52
C GLY A 24 3.66 -2.67 -18.89
N LYS A 25 3.35 -3.97 -18.84
CA LYS A 25 4.32 -5.04 -19.14
C LYS A 25 4.94 -4.93 -20.55
N PRO A 26 4.19 -4.65 -21.64
CA PRO A 26 4.80 -4.54 -22.97
C PRO A 26 5.90 -3.47 -23.03
N ALA A 27 5.72 -2.33 -22.38
CA ALA A 27 6.68 -1.22 -22.37
C ALA A 27 7.92 -1.47 -21.49
N ARG A 28 7.89 -2.49 -20.63
CA ARG A 28 8.96 -2.80 -19.65
C ARG A 28 9.56 -4.18 -19.85
N LYS A 29 9.23 -4.84 -20.97
CA LYS A 29 9.75 -6.17 -21.25
C LYS A 29 11.25 -6.10 -21.59
N THR A 30 12.03 -6.86 -20.82
CA THR A 30 13.43 -7.20 -21.15
C THR A 30 13.57 -8.71 -21.18
N VAL A 31 14.57 -9.23 -21.88
CA VAL A 31 14.81 -10.67 -22.00
C VAL A 31 16.28 -10.93 -21.73
N ASP A 32 16.57 -11.84 -20.84
CA ASP A 32 17.95 -12.28 -20.52
C ASP A 32 18.50 -13.22 -21.61
N LEU A 33 19.79 -13.55 -21.52
CA LEU A 33 20.47 -14.42 -22.45
C LEU A 33 19.90 -15.86 -22.51
N ASP A 34 19.28 -16.31 -21.42
CA ASP A 34 18.61 -17.60 -21.31
C ASP A 34 17.14 -17.60 -21.81
N GLY A 35 16.68 -16.46 -22.32
CA GLY A 35 15.31 -16.27 -22.81
C GLY A 35 14.28 -15.90 -21.74
N THR A 36 14.69 -15.71 -20.48
CA THR A 36 13.77 -15.31 -19.38
C THR A 36 13.33 -13.87 -19.56
N ALA A 37 12.00 -13.65 -19.55
CA ALA A 37 11.41 -12.32 -19.67
C ALA A 37 11.18 -11.65 -18.30
N HIS A 38 11.59 -10.39 -18.20
CA HIS A 38 11.41 -9.54 -17.02
C HIS A 38 10.58 -8.30 -17.35
N PHE A 39 9.88 -7.77 -16.34
CA PHE A 39 8.98 -6.62 -16.48
C PHE A 39 9.18 -5.61 -15.35
N LYS A 40 10.43 -5.37 -14.95
CA LYS A 40 10.76 -4.52 -13.79
C LYS A 40 10.18 -3.12 -13.93
N GLY A 41 9.42 -2.68 -12.92
CA GLY A 41 8.79 -1.37 -12.89
C GLY A 41 7.53 -1.23 -13.76
N HIS A 42 6.95 -2.35 -14.25
CA HIS A 42 5.72 -2.30 -15.04
C HIS A 42 4.53 -1.70 -14.26
N ALA A 43 4.49 -1.86 -12.94
CA ALA A 43 3.40 -1.33 -12.12
C ALA A 43 3.29 0.21 -12.20
N TYR A 44 4.41 0.92 -12.27
CA TYR A 44 4.41 2.39 -12.46
C TYR A 44 3.83 2.78 -13.82
N VAL A 45 4.24 2.09 -14.89
CA VAL A 45 3.71 2.33 -16.25
C VAL A 45 2.24 1.93 -16.33
N SER A 46 1.85 0.83 -15.69
CA SER A 46 0.44 0.42 -15.61
C SER A 46 -0.40 1.47 -14.88
N GLU A 47 0.10 2.05 -13.80
CA GLU A 47 -0.60 3.11 -13.05
C GLU A 47 -0.78 4.38 -13.89
N GLU A 48 0.27 4.83 -14.58
CA GLU A 48 0.23 5.99 -15.46
C GLU A 48 -0.79 5.81 -16.61
N LEU A 49 -0.76 4.65 -17.27
CA LEU A 49 -1.75 4.27 -18.28
C LEU A 49 -3.16 4.22 -17.72
N THR A 50 -3.34 3.64 -16.53
CA THR A 50 -4.62 3.56 -15.84
C THR A 50 -5.20 4.95 -15.60
N ARG A 51 -4.42 5.89 -15.06
CA ARG A 51 -4.86 7.28 -14.86
C ARG A 51 -5.28 7.93 -16.17
N SER A 52 -4.45 7.82 -17.20
CA SER A 52 -4.72 8.42 -18.50
C SER A 52 -6.02 7.88 -19.12
N ILE A 53 -6.19 6.55 -19.13
CA ILE A 53 -7.37 5.90 -19.70
C ILE A 53 -8.63 6.24 -18.90
N MET A 54 -8.59 6.09 -17.57
CA MET A 54 -9.76 6.33 -16.74
C MET A 54 -10.17 7.81 -16.72
N HIS A 55 -9.21 8.74 -16.76
CA HIS A 55 -9.50 10.17 -16.89
C HIS A 55 -10.19 10.47 -18.23
N ARG A 56 -9.66 9.94 -19.35
CA ARG A 56 -10.26 10.09 -20.69
C ARG A 56 -11.67 9.53 -20.74
N LEU A 57 -11.93 8.41 -20.04
CA LEU A 57 -13.25 7.78 -19.94
C LEU A 57 -14.15 8.42 -18.89
N LYS A 58 -13.71 9.51 -18.25
CA LYS A 58 -14.46 10.29 -17.26
C LYS A 58 -14.96 9.47 -16.08
N PHE A 59 -14.14 8.55 -15.56
CA PHE A 59 -14.40 7.92 -14.28
C PHE A 59 -14.37 8.96 -13.16
N ASP A 60 -15.15 8.71 -12.11
CA ASP A 60 -15.13 9.55 -10.91
C ASP A 60 -13.76 9.49 -10.20
N ASN A 61 -13.39 10.58 -9.52
CA ASN A 61 -12.07 10.74 -8.90
C ASN A 61 -11.79 9.69 -7.82
N ASP A 62 -12.79 9.23 -7.08
CA ASP A 62 -12.61 8.22 -6.03
C ASP A 62 -12.29 6.85 -6.63
N THR A 63 -13.05 6.43 -7.65
CA THR A 63 -12.75 5.19 -8.40
C THR A 63 -11.37 5.26 -9.03
N LEU A 64 -11.02 6.37 -9.70
CA LEU A 64 -9.70 6.56 -10.31
C LEU A 64 -8.59 6.46 -9.26
N ARG A 65 -8.71 7.15 -8.14
CA ARG A 65 -7.74 7.13 -7.03
C ARG A 65 -7.52 5.70 -6.49
N LYS A 66 -8.62 4.97 -6.25
CA LYS A 66 -8.57 3.61 -5.70
C LYS A 66 -7.92 2.64 -6.68
N VAL A 67 -8.37 2.63 -7.93
CA VAL A 67 -7.85 1.72 -8.97
C VAL A 67 -6.38 2.00 -9.25
N SER A 68 -6.00 3.26 -9.47
CA SER A 68 -4.60 3.64 -9.74
C SER A 68 -3.68 3.21 -8.61
N LYS A 69 -4.10 3.41 -7.36
CA LYS A 69 -3.32 3.01 -6.20
C LYS A 69 -3.15 1.50 -6.09
N LEU A 70 -4.20 0.73 -6.30
CA LEU A 70 -4.14 -0.72 -6.30
C LEU A 70 -3.29 -1.27 -7.46
N VAL A 71 -3.38 -0.68 -8.65
CA VAL A 71 -2.52 -1.00 -9.80
C VAL A 71 -1.05 -0.73 -9.48
N LEU A 72 -0.73 0.40 -8.83
CA LEU A 72 0.64 0.74 -8.46
C LEU A 72 1.27 -0.29 -7.53
N TYR A 73 0.51 -0.83 -6.58
CA TYR A 73 1.02 -1.72 -5.54
C TYR A 73 0.73 -3.21 -5.76
N HIS A 74 0.08 -3.58 -6.88
CA HIS A 74 -0.34 -4.97 -7.11
C HIS A 74 0.81 -5.99 -7.08
N ASP A 75 2.02 -5.63 -7.51
CA ASP A 75 3.21 -6.52 -7.53
C ASP A 75 4.17 -6.27 -6.35
N ASP A 76 3.73 -5.56 -5.31
CA ASP A 76 4.56 -5.31 -4.12
C ASP A 76 4.82 -6.59 -3.34
N ARG A 77 6.10 -6.99 -3.25
CA ARG A 77 6.54 -8.23 -2.61
C ARG A 77 7.03 -7.94 -1.20
N MET A 78 6.11 -7.92 -0.25
CA MET A 78 6.48 -7.70 1.15
C MET A 78 6.57 -9.02 1.92
N PRO A 79 7.49 -9.12 2.90
CA PRO A 79 7.52 -10.21 3.87
C PRO A 79 6.28 -10.15 4.79
N ALA A 80 5.80 -11.33 5.23
CA ALA A 80 4.70 -11.45 6.18
C ALA A 80 5.16 -11.15 7.62
N THR A 81 5.49 -9.89 7.90
CA THR A 81 5.84 -9.42 9.25
C THR A 81 5.02 -8.20 9.62
N MET A 82 4.71 -8.03 10.90
CA MET A 82 3.92 -6.92 11.45
C MET A 82 4.41 -5.55 10.93
N LYS A 83 5.71 -5.33 10.97
CA LYS A 83 6.35 -4.09 10.53
C LYS A 83 6.08 -3.80 9.03
N HIS A 84 6.30 -4.79 8.16
CA HIS A 84 6.08 -4.61 6.71
C HIS A 84 4.59 -4.40 6.39
N VAL A 85 3.70 -5.10 7.09
CA VAL A 85 2.26 -4.95 6.91
C VAL A 85 1.80 -3.57 7.37
N ARG A 86 2.25 -3.04 8.54
CA ARG A 86 1.94 -1.66 8.96
C ARG A 86 2.42 -0.62 7.94
N ARG A 87 3.64 -0.75 7.43
CA ARG A 87 4.17 0.13 6.38
C ARG A 87 3.31 0.08 5.11
N ALA A 88 2.87 -1.11 4.70
CA ALA A 88 2.01 -1.28 3.55
C ALA A 88 0.62 -0.71 3.78
N MET A 89 0.01 -0.92 4.96
CA MET A 89 -1.26 -0.31 5.35
C MET A 89 -1.18 1.23 5.33
N ASN A 90 -0.10 1.82 5.82
CA ASN A 90 0.13 3.26 5.73
C ASN A 90 0.22 3.74 4.27
N ARG A 91 1.01 3.07 3.45
CA ARG A 91 1.27 3.43 2.05
C ARG A 91 0.04 3.22 1.16
N ILE A 92 -0.64 2.09 1.29
CA ILE A 92 -1.81 1.70 0.50
C ILE A 92 -3.07 2.39 1.03
N SER A 93 -3.16 2.66 2.29
CA SER A 93 -4.25 3.04 3.18
C SER A 93 -5.00 1.86 3.78
N GLU A 94 -5.47 2.05 5.00
CA GLU A 94 -6.29 1.06 5.70
C GLU A 94 -7.55 0.68 4.91
N GLU A 95 -8.23 1.68 4.32
CA GLU A 95 -9.41 1.48 3.45
C GLU A 95 -9.15 0.51 2.29
N LEU A 96 -7.99 0.63 1.64
CA LEU A 96 -7.67 -0.13 0.43
C LEU A 96 -6.92 -1.43 0.69
N PHE A 97 -6.41 -1.65 1.90
CA PHE A 97 -5.62 -2.84 2.20
C PHE A 97 -6.39 -4.15 1.99
N PRO A 98 -7.68 -4.29 2.37
CA PRO A 98 -8.48 -5.47 2.05
C PRO A 98 -8.67 -5.69 0.54
N TYR A 99 -8.77 -4.61 -0.24
CA TYR A 99 -8.83 -4.69 -1.70
C TYR A 99 -7.50 -5.17 -2.29
N TYR A 100 -6.39 -4.62 -1.77
CA TYR A 100 -5.05 -5.04 -2.14
C TYR A 100 -4.83 -6.55 -1.91
N MET A 101 -5.25 -7.10 -0.76
CA MET A 101 -5.16 -8.52 -0.48
C MET A 101 -5.94 -9.37 -1.50
N LYS A 102 -7.14 -8.95 -1.89
CA LYS A 102 -7.93 -9.62 -2.94
C LYS A 102 -7.25 -9.56 -4.31
N VAL A 103 -6.68 -8.42 -4.67
CA VAL A 103 -5.92 -8.23 -5.92
C VAL A 103 -4.70 -9.17 -5.94
N ARG A 104 -3.92 -9.21 -4.86
CA ARG A 104 -2.76 -10.09 -4.71
C ARG A 104 -3.12 -11.56 -4.83
N MET A 105 -4.20 -11.98 -4.19
CA MET A 105 -4.72 -13.36 -4.26
C MET A 105 -5.12 -13.71 -5.69
N ALA A 106 -5.93 -12.88 -6.34
CA ALA A 106 -6.40 -13.12 -7.71
C ALA A 106 -5.25 -13.17 -8.73
N ASP A 107 -4.25 -12.29 -8.59
CA ASP A 107 -3.07 -12.31 -9.45
C ASP A 107 -2.22 -13.56 -9.20
N THR A 108 -2.00 -13.95 -7.94
CA THR A 108 -1.25 -15.17 -7.59
C THR A 108 -1.91 -16.42 -8.17
N LEU A 109 -3.24 -16.53 -8.09
CA LEU A 109 -4.00 -17.66 -8.64
C LEU A 109 -3.99 -17.70 -10.18
N ALA A 110 -3.81 -16.55 -10.82
CA ALA A 110 -3.75 -16.43 -12.28
C ALA A 110 -2.35 -16.66 -12.88
N GLN A 111 -1.31 -16.70 -12.05
CA GLN A 111 0.07 -16.98 -12.46
C GLN A 111 0.31 -18.49 -12.65
N SER A 112 1.49 -18.84 -13.18
CA SER A 112 1.94 -20.23 -13.26
C SER A 112 2.08 -20.87 -11.88
N ASP A 113 2.16 -22.19 -11.81
CA ASP A 113 2.31 -22.93 -10.55
C ASP A 113 3.68 -22.71 -9.88
N TYR A 114 4.61 -22.04 -10.57
CA TYR A 114 5.94 -21.76 -10.02
C TYR A 114 5.87 -20.98 -8.72
N GLN A 115 6.34 -21.60 -7.64
CA GLN A 115 6.32 -21.08 -6.27
C GLN A 115 4.94 -20.61 -5.78
N ARG A 116 3.83 -21.11 -6.35
CA ARG A 116 2.47 -20.70 -5.98
C ARG A 116 2.19 -20.93 -4.49
N ASP A 117 2.53 -22.10 -3.97
CA ASP A 117 2.32 -22.44 -2.56
C ASP A 117 3.02 -21.49 -1.61
N LYS A 118 4.29 -21.15 -1.88
CA LYS A 118 5.04 -20.16 -1.10
C LYS A 118 4.41 -18.77 -1.15
N LYS A 119 3.88 -18.37 -2.30
CA LYS A 119 3.19 -17.08 -2.45
C LYS A 119 1.89 -17.06 -1.65
N LEU A 120 1.11 -18.14 -1.68
CA LEU A 120 -0.13 -18.28 -0.92
C LEU A 120 0.15 -18.32 0.58
N GLU A 121 1.18 -19.05 1.03
CA GLU A 121 1.62 -19.06 2.43
C GLU A 121 2.02 -17.66 2.90
N ASN A 122 2.80 -16.92 2.10
CA ASN A 122 3.15 -15.54 2.42
C ASN A 122 1.91 -14.63 2.51
N LEU A 123 0.94 -14.76 1.59
CA LEU A 123 -0.31 -14.00 1.65
C LEU A 123 -1.13 -14.34 2.89
N ALA A 124 -1.21 -15.61 3.29
CA ALA A 124 -1.86 -16.02 4.53
C ALA A 124 -1.16 -15.42 5.76
N GLY A 125 0.17 -15.37 5.76
CA GLY A 125 0.96 -14.71 6.80
C GLY A 125 0.71 -13.19 6.87
N ILE A 126 0.60 -12.52 5.72
CA ILE A 126 0.25 -11.09 5.65
C ILE A 126 -1.15 -10.85 6.21
N GLU A 127 -2.12 -11.69 5.85
CA GLU A 127 -3.49 -11.59 6.37
C GLU A 127 -3.52 -11.75 7.89
N LYS A 128 -2.79 -12.73 8.44
CA LYS A 128 -2.66 -12.90 9.89
C LYS A 128 -2.09 -11.66 10.58
N CYS A 129 -1.01 -11.09 10.05
CA CYS A 129 -0.43 -9.85 10.56
C CYS A 129 -1.43 -8.68 10.48
N TYR A 130 -2.16 -8.57 9.39
CA TYR A 130 -3.19 -7.54 9.20
C TYR A 130 -4.28 -7.61 10.26
N GLN A 131 -4.83 -8.81 10.50
CA GLN A 131 -5.85 -9.01 11.54
C GLN A 131 -5.30 -8.66 12.93
N GLU A 132 -4.08 -9.07 13.26
CA GLU A 132 -3.44 -8.74 14.54
C GLU A 132 -3.22 -7.23 14.71
N ILE A 133 -2.86 -6.50 13.65
CA ILE A 133 -2.73 -5.03 13.68
C ILE A 133 -4.06 -4.38 13.99
N LEU A 134 -5.15 -4.85 13.38
CA LEU A 134 -6.51 -4.36 13.64
C LEU A 134 -6.97 -4.65 15.07
N GLU A 135 -6.79 -5.88 15.55
CA GLU A 135 -7.16 -6.30 16.90
C GLU A 135 -6.43 -5.48 17.97
N LYS A 136 -5.13 -5.26 17.75
CA LYS A 136 -4.29 -4.44 18.66
C LYS A 136 -4.48 -2.94 18.46
N LYS A 137 -5.29 -2.51 17.49
CA LYS A 137 -5.49 -1.09 17.13
C LYS A 137 -4.17 -0.33 16.97
N GLN A 138 -3.21 -0.96 16.29
CA GLN A 138 -1.91 -0.35 16.05
C GLN A 138 -2.04 0.82 15.07
N CYS A 139 -1.32 1.90 15.35
CA CYS A 139 -1.34 3.11 14.52
C CYS A 139 -0.68 2.87 13.16
N VAL A 140 -1.41 3.15 12.10
CA VAL A 140 -0.92 3.07 10.71
C VAL A 140 -1.19 4.35 9.92
N SER A 141 -1.85 5.34 10.52
CA SER A 141 -2.22 6.59 9.89
C SER A 141 -2.09 7.80 10.84
N LEU A 142 -1.97 9.01 10.25
CA LEU A 142 -1.90 10.26 11.03
C LEU A 142 -3.11 10.47 11.96
N LYS A 143 -4.27 9.89 11.61
CA LYS A 143 -5.49 10.02 12.41
C LYS A 143 -5.41 9.27 13.74
N GLU A 144 -4.56 8.26 13.83
CA GLU A 144 -4.42 7.37 14.98
C GLU A 144 -3.25 7.77 15.89
N LEU A 145 -2.43 8.75 15.46
CA LEU A 145 -1.39 9.31 16.33
C LEU A 145 -2.00 9.95 17.58
N LYS A 146 -1.35 9.75 18.73
CA LYS A 146 -1.76 10.34 20.01
C LYS A 146 -1.42 11.82 20.16
N VAL A 147 -0.87 12.46 19.12
CA VAL A 147 -0.65 13.90 19.01
C VAL A 147 -1.16 14.39 17.67
N ASN A 148 -1.51 15.66 17.59
CA ASN A 148 -2.02 16.33 16.40
C ASN A 148 -1.29 17.68 16.18
N GLY A 149 -1.66 18.40 15.12
CA GLY A 149 -1.01 19.67 14.78
C GLY A 149 -1.14 20.76 15.86
N GLN A 150 -2.20 20.76 16.66
CA GLN A 150 -2.36 21.71 17.77
C GLN A 150 -1.40 21.41 18.92
N ASP A 151 -1.18 20.12 19.20
CA ASP A 151 -0.21 19.68 20.20
C ASP A 151 1.22 20.13 19.82
N LEU A 152 1.56 20.04 18.51
CA LEU A 152 2.85 20.48 18.00
C LEU A 152 3.01 22.01 18.13
N ILE A 153 1.98 22.78 17.83
CA ILE A 153 1.99 24.24 18.01
C ILE A 153 2.18 24.58 19.48
N ALA A 154 1.45 23.92 20.38
CA ALA A 154 1.61 24.11 21.83
C ALA A 154 2.99 23.73 22.34
N ALA A 155 3.67 22.79 21.67
CA ALA A 155 5.06 22.42 21.95
C ALA A 155 6.10 23.37 21.34
N GLY A 156 5.70 24.43 20.61
CA GLY A 156 6.58 25.45 20.06
C GLY A 156 6.92 25.30 18.58
N ILE A 157 6.30 24.35 17.86
CA ILE A 157 6.48 24.23 16.40
C ILE A 157 5.70 25.38 15.71
N GLU A 158 6.35 26.15 14.89
CA GLU A 158 5.71 27.21 14.11
C GLU A 158 4.66 26.68 13.15
N LYS A 159 3.58 27.46 12.99
CA LYS A 159 2.51 27.13 12.03
C LYS A 159 3.06 27.11 10.61
N GLY A 160 2.83 26.00 9.89
CA GLY A 160 3.27 25.87 8.51
C GLY A 160 3.56 24.41 8.11
N PRO A 161 4.24 24.21 6.98
CA PRO A 161 4.54 22.87 6.45
C PRO A 161 5.31 21.96 7.42
N LYS A 162 6.08 22.55 8.34
CA LYS A 162 6.87 21.84 9.36
C LYS A 162 5.99 20.95 10.26
N ILE A 163 4.76 21.40 10.57
CA ILE A 163 3.80 20.59 11.35
C ILE A 163 3.53 19.26 10.65
N GLY A 164 3.17 19.31 9.36
CA GLY A 164 2.90 18.11 8.58
C GLY A 164 4.12 17.18 8.48
N GLN A 165 5.30 17.74 8.25
CA GLN A 165 6.55 16.98 8.20
C GLN A 165 6.85 16.29 9.52
N THR A 166 6.75 17.01 10.65
CA THR A 166 6.96 16.43 11.99
C THR A 166 5.97 15.31 12.29
N LEU A 167 4.67 15.50 11.99
CA LEU A 167 3.68 14.43 12.15
C LEU A 167 4.00 13.20 11.31
N GLN A 168 4.49 13.37 10.08
CA GLN A 168 4.91 12.25 9.22
C GLN A 168 6.13 11.53 9.81
N THR A 169 7.11 12.25 10.33
CA THR A 169 8.29 11.65 10.99
C THR A 169 7.87 10.82 12.21
N LEU A 170 7.03 11.40 13.09
CA LEU A 170 6.50 10.69 14.25
C LEU A 170 5.69 9.46 13.87
N LEU A 171 4.88 9.55 12.81
CA LEU A 171 4.13 8.41 12.30
C LEU A 171 5.06 7.28 11.82
N GLN A 172 6.16 7.61 11.13
CA GLN A 172 7.11 6.58 10.70
C GLN A 172 7.76 5.87 11.91
N GLU A 173 8.13 6.61 12.96
CA GLU A 173 8.65 6.00 14.20
C GLU A 173 7.63 5.06 14.84
N VAL A 174 6.36 5.47 14.90
CA VAL A 174 5.27 4.64 15.45
C VAL A 174 4.96 3.40 14.59
N ILE A 175 5.04 3.51 13.28
CA ILE A 175 4.88 2.36 12.37
C ILE A 175 5.98 1.33 12.62
N GLU A 176 7.20 1.78 12.93
CA GLU A 176 8.30 0.90 13.29
C GLU A 176 8.08 0.24 14.66
N GLU A 177 7.72 1.04 15.65
CA GLU A 177 7.61 0.68 17.07
C GLU A 177 6.25 1.20 17.63
N PRO A 178 5.16 0.43 17.50
CA PRO A 178 3.80 0.86 17.86
C PRO A 178 3.62 1.28 19.32
N GLU A 179 4.43 0.75 20.23
CA GLU A 179 4.47 1.12 21.64
C GLU A 179 4.85 2.58 21.89
N LYS A 180 5.52 3.21 20.93
CA LYS A 180 5.86 4.63 20.95
C LYS A 180 4.67 5.55 20.71
N ASN A 181 3.51 5.03 20.34
CA ASN A 181 2.30 5.85 20.14
C ASN A 181 1.67 6.26 21.47
N THR A 182 2.43 6.94 22.30
CA THR A 182 1.95 7.58 23.53
C THR A 182 2.15 9.09 23.45
N ARG A 183 1.23 9.86 24.08
CA ARG A 183 1.32 11.32 24.05
C ARG A 183 2.63 11.82 24.68
N GLU A 184 3.04 11.19 25.76
CA GLU A 184 4.24 11.53 26.51
C GLU A 184 5.49 11.35 25.66
N TYR A 185 5.65 10.18 25.02
CA TYR A 185 6.78 9.90 24.14
C TYR A 185 6.83 10.87 22.96
N LEU A 186 5.71 11.04 22.26
CA LEU A 186 5.66 11.87 21.05
C LEU A 186 5.93 13.35 21.34
N LEU A 187 5.45 13.87 22.48
CA LEU A 187 5.76 15.26 22.89
C LEU A 187 7.21 15.44 23.35
N ALA A 188 7.80 14.43 24.01
CA ALA A 188 9.21 14.48 24.38
C ALA A 188 10.11 14.51 23.13
N ARG A 189 9.78 13.66 22.14
CA ARG A 189 10.51 13.58 20.87
C ARG A 189 10.52 14.86 20.05
N ILE A 190 9.47 15.69 20.15
CA ILE A 190 9.38 17.00 19.49
C ILE A 190 10.35 18.02 20.09
N LYS A 191 10.65 17.90 21.38
CA LYS A 191 11.50 18.85 22.12
C LYS A 191 12.99 18.56 22.00
N GLU A 192 13.36 17.37 21.55
CA GLU A 192 14.76 17.03 21.27
C GLU A 192 15.19 17.70 19.97
N PRO A 193 16.21 18.58 19.96
CA PRO A 193 16.77 19.12 18.72
C PRO A 193 17.43 17.98 17.93
N GLU A 194 17.23 17.97 16.60
CA GLU A 194 18.00 17.11 15.68
C GLU A 194 19.48 17.48 15.70
#